data_770a2b8c9872c9ace51d72895e9bf14f
#
_entry.id   770a2b8c9872c9ace51d72895e9bf14f
#
_cell.length_a   1.000
_cell.length_b   1.000
_cell.length_c   1.000
_cell.angle_alpha   90.00
_cell.angle_beta   90.00
_cell.angle_gamma   90.00
#
_symmetry.space_group_name_H-M   'P 1'
#
loop_
_entity.id
_entity.type
_entity.pdbx_description
1 polymer ?
#
loop_
_entity_poly.entity_id
_entity_poly.type
_entity_poly.pdbx_seq_one_letter_code
_entity_poly.pdbx_strand_id
1 'polypeptide(L)'
;GDVTMAIEPFFMKSQEARTFVPFVLDVKNAPKTDAALYIRVVNPAAVPDPKAKKVEYPWDDIHFVPAAQLAGDAPKLNRVFMATAGTYDVYVAFRERLPEKAPKNTVAKMGVLKTQVTVPDFYNAELNTSTILVADTVNMLTAPIGPEEARERPFVFGAQELLPAPDMEFKKADQLSVFFQVYNSGLDAGG
;
A
#
# COMPACT_ATOMS: atom_id res chain seq x y z
N GLY A 1 8.96 -7.08 -17.72
CA GLY A 1 7.61 -6.84 -18.19
C GLY A 1 7.49 -5.45 -18.80
N ASP A 2 6.37 -5.17 -19.45
CA ASP A 2 6.15 -3.88 -20.11
C ASP A 2 5.79 -2.77 -19.11
N VAL A 3 5.25 -3.16 -17.96
CA VAL A 3 4.89 -2.28 -16.85
C VAL A 3 5.97 -2.35 -15.79
N THR A 4 6.51 -1.20 -15.40
CA THR A 4 7.49 -1.10 -14.32
C THR A 4 6.82 -0.50 -13.09
N MET A 5 7.13 -1.05 -11.92
CA MET A 5 6.51 -0.64 -10.66
C MET A 5 7.56 -0.37 -9.58
N ALA A 6 7.23 0.55 -8.68
CA ALA A 6 7.94 0.78 -7.42
C ALA A 6 6.95 0.94 -6.29
N ILE A 7 7.32 0.53 -5.08
CA ILE A 7 6.47 0.60 -3.88
C ILE A 7 7.16 1.48 -2.83
N GLU A 8 6.38 2.38 -2.23
CA GLU A 8 6.78 3.19 -1.08
C GLU A 8 5.89 2.82 0.10
N PRO A 9 6.36 2.01 1.06
CA PRO A 9 5.58 1.59 2.21
C PRO A 9 5.65 2.61 3.35
N PHE A 10 4.53 2.73 4.07
CA PHE A 10 4.40 3.44 5.34
C PHE A 10 4.03 2.43 6.44
N PHE A 11 4.37 2.72 7.68
CA PHE A 11 4.15 1.78 8.78
C PHE A 11 3.42 2.47 9.93
N MET A 12 2.33 1.86 10.37
CA MET A 12 1.50 2.35 11.46
C MET A 12 1.06 1.19 12.35
N LYS A 13 1.01 1.41 13.67
CA LYS A 13 0.48 0.43 14.60
C LYS A 13 -1.00 0.16 14.29
N SER A 14 -1.39 -1.10 14.27
CA SER A 14 -2.77 -1.53 14.09
C SER A 14 -3.24 -2.33 15.32
N GLN A 15 -4.25 -3.15 15.16
CA GLN A 15 -4.74 -4.09 16.19
C GLN A 15 -4.11 -5.46 16.02
N GLU A 16 -4.31 -6.36 17.00
CA GLU A 16 -3.93 -7.78 16.94
C GLU A 16 -2.43 -8.01 16.68
N ALA A 17 -1.56 -7.20 17.28
CA ALA A 17 -0.11 -7.25 17.09
C ALA A 17 0.33 -7.17 15.63
N ARG A 18 -0.46 -6.49 14.78
CA ARG A 18 -0.14 -6.24 13.38
C ARG A 18 0.29 -4.80 13.17
N THR A 19 1.07 -4.62 12.15
CA THR A 19 1.38 -3.31 11.56
C THR A 19 0.53 -3.13 10.31
N PHE A 20 -0.16 -2.02 10.23
CA PHE A 20 -0.86 -1.53 9.04
C PHE A 20 0.18 -0.91 8.11
N VAL A 21 0.26 -1.42 6.89
CA VAL A 21 1.28 -1.02 5.91
C VAL A 21 0.59 -0.48 4.66
N PRO A 22 0.10 0.78 4.70
CA PRO A 22 -0.31 1.46 3.49
C PRO A 22 0.91 1.74 2.62
N PHE A 23 0.72 1.72 1.31
CA PHE A 23 1.79 2.01 0.38
C PHE A 23 1.30 2.73 -0.87
N VAL A 24 2.18 3.49 -1.48
CA VAL A 24 2.02 4.05 -2.80
C VAL A 24 2.71 3.13 -3.79
N LEU A 25 2.01 2.73 -4.85
CA LEU A 25 2.54 1.98 -5.96
C LEU A 25 2.65 2.90 -7.18
N ASP A 26 3.87 3.26 -7.54
CA ASP A 26 4.16 3.94 -8.79
C ASP A 26 4.08 2.95 -9.95
N VAL A 27 3.34 3.30 -11.01
CA VAL A 27 3.17 2.44 -12.17
C VAL A 27 3.62 3.20 -13.42
N LYS A 28 4.71 2.76 -14.03
CA LYS A 28 5.22 3.32 -15.30
C LYS A 28 4.80 2.46 -16.47
N ASN A 29 4.51 3.09 -17.60
CA ASN A 29 4.01 2.45 -18.82
C ASN A 29 2.67 1.73 -18.61
N ALA A 30 1.83 2.24 -17.71
CA ALA A 30 0.51 1.70 -17.46
C ALA A 30 -0.31 1.56 -18.75
N PRO A 31 -1.18 0.56 -18.87
CA PRO A 31 -2.14 0.49 -19.97
C PRO A 31 -3.19 1.60 -19.83
N LYS A 32 -3.89 1.90 -20.92
CA LYS A 32 -5.03 2.84 -20.94
C LYS A 32 -6.38 2.15 -20.72
N THR A 33 -6.35 0.88 -20.39
CA THR A 33 -7.50 0.01 -20.13
C THR A 33 -7.51 -0.41 -18.68
N ASP A 34 -8.60 -1.04 -18.24
CA ASP A 34 -8.68 -1.65 -16.92
C ASP A 34 -7.55 -2.67 -16.70
N ALA A 35 -7.21 -2.92 -15.45
CA ALA A 35 -6.19 -3.89 -15.07
C ALA A 35 -6.59 -4.67 -13.82
N ALA A 36 -5.87 -5.74 -13.56
CA ALA A 36 -5.85 -6.45 -12.31
C ALA A 36 -4.50 -6.22 -11.61
N LEU A 37 -4.55 -5.97 -10.33
CA LEU A 37 -3.39 -5.86 -9.45
C LEU A 37 -3.49 -6.96 -8.39
N TYR A 38 -2.46 -7.78 -8.28
CA TYR A 38 -2.33 -8.84 -7.29
C TYR A 38 -1.19 -8.54 -6.35
N ILE A 39 -1.44 -8.62 -5.05
CA ILE A 39 -0.46 -8.35 -4.00
C ILE A 39 -0.32 -9.61 -3.16
N ARG A 40 0.91 -10.07 -2.95
CA ARG A 40 1.22 -11.20 -2.07
C ARG A 40 2.40 -10.86 -1.18
N VAL A 41 2.22 -11.09 0.11
CA VAL A 41 3.26 -10.96 1.13
C VAL A 41 3.66 -12.36 1.59
N VAL A 42 4.95 -12.66 1.51
CA VAL A 42 5.50 -13.98 1.83
C VAL A 42 6.52 -13.83 2.95
N ASN A 43 6.39 -14.63 3.98
CA ASN A 43 7.46 -14.77 4.97
C ASN A 43 8.52 -15.75 4.44
N PRO A 44 9.71 -15.27 4.03
CA PRO A 44 10.74 -16.13 3.46
C PRO A 44 11.34 -17.13 4.48
N ALA A 45 11.17 -16.86 5.79
CA ALA A 45 11.61 -17.74 6.87
C ALA A 45 10.57 -18.79 7.25
N ALA A 46 9.34 -18.71 6.72
CA ALA A 46 8.30 -19.70 7.04
C ALA A 46 8.63 -21.06 6.42
N VAL A 47 8.63 -22.07 7.24
CA VAL A 47 8.74 -23.46 6.77
C VAL A 47 7.36 -23.94 6.36
N PRO A 48 7.15 -24.30 5.07
CA PRO A 48 5.86 -24.82 4.63
C PRO A 48 5.50 -26.12 5.38
N ASP A 49 4.26 -26.19 5.88
CA ASP A 49 3.74 -27.45 6.41
C ASP A 49 3.51 -28.43 5.25
N PRO A 50 4.26 -29.57 5.18
CA PRO A 50 4.12 -30.53 4.10
C PRO A 50 2.74 -31.21 4.06
N LYS A 51 1.93 -31.09 5.13
CA LYS A 51 0.58 -31.62 5.23
C LYS A 51 -0.50 -30.58 4.91
N ALA A 52 -0.14 -29.32 4.78
CA ALA A 52 -1.08 -28.26 4.44
C ALA A 52 -1.58 -28.45 3.00
N LYS A 53 -2.91 -28.49 2.83
CA LYS A 53 -3.54 -28.55 1.52
C LYS A 53 -3.39 -27.26 0.70
N LYS A 54 -3.11 -26.14 1.38
CA LYS A 54 -2.96 -24.82 0.78
C LYS A 54 -1.86 -24.06 1.55
N VAL A 55 -1.02 -23.37 0.82
CA VAL A 55 -0.06 -22.43 1.42
C VAL A 55 -0.84 -21.20 1.87
N GLU A 56 -0.71 -20.86 3.14
CA GLU A 56 -1.24 -19.62 3.70
C GLU A 56 -0.16 -18.55 3.66
N TYR A 57 -0.54 -17.37 3.20
CA TYR A 57 0.33 -16.21 3.14
C TYR A 57 -0.09 -15.18 4.19
N PRO A 58 0.84 -14.43 4.78
CA PRO A 58 0.51 -13.32 5.68
C PRO A 58 -0.49 -12.34 5.08
N TRP A 59 -0.41 -12.13 3.76
CA TRP A 59 -1.36 -11.36 2.98
C TRP A 59 -1.42 -11.84 1.53
N ASP A 60 -2.62 -11.90 0.98
CA ASP A 60 -2.88 -12.34 -0.40
C ASP A 60 -4.16 -11.65 -0.88
N ASP A 61 -4.06 -10.75 -1.84
CA ASP A 61 -5.18 -9.92 -2.27
C ASP A 61 -5.14 -9.59 -3.77
N ILE A 62 -6.32 -9.40 -4.35
CA ILE A 62 -6.50 -9.01 -5.75
C ILE A 62 -7.41 -7.78 -5.83
N HIS A 63 -7.01 -6.81 -6.64
CA HIS A 63 -7.75 -5.59 -6.88
C HIS A 63 -8.08 -5.43 -8.36
N PHE A 64 -9.28 -4.97 -8.63
CA PHE A 64 -9.64 -4.44 -9.93
C PHE A 64 -9.18 -2.98 -9.99
N VAL A 65 -8.47 -2.60 -11.05
CA VAL A 65 -7.96 -1.23 -11.24
C VAL A 65 -8.63 -0.65 -12.49
N PRO A 66 -9.59 0.26 -12.32
CA PRO A 66 -10.22 0.95 -13.44
C PRO A 66 -9.21 1.78 -14.23
N ALA A 67 -9.42 1.91 -15.53
CA ALA A 67 -8.59 2.72 -16.43
C ALA A 67 -8.42 4.18 -15.95
N ALA A 68 -9.43 4.72 -15.27
CA ALA A 68 -9.39 6.07 -14.69
C ALA A 68 -8.29 6.23 -13.62
N GLN A 69 -7.98 5.19 -12.84
CA GLN A 69 -6.88 5.20 -11.87
C GLN A 69 -5.50 5.08 -12.53
N LEU A 70 -5.46 4.72 -13.81
CA LEU A 70 -4.23 4.54 -14.60
C LEU A 70 -3.98 5.71 -15.56
N ALA A 71 -4.72 6.80 -15.40
CA ALA A 71 -4.56 8.00 -16.23
C ALA A 71 -3.29 8.76 -15.86
N GLY A 72 -2.66 9.38 -16.86
CA GLY A 72 -1.40 10.13 -16.72
C GLY A 72 -0.16 9.31 -17.08
N ASP A 73 1.01 9.93 -16.97
CA ASP A 73 2.29 9.33 -17.39
C ASP A 73 2.87 8.40 -16.32
N ALA A 74 2.58 8.66 -15.05
CA ALA A 74 3.05 7.87 -13.90
C ALA A 74 1.95 7.78 -12.83
N PRO A 75 0.88 7.01 -13.08
CA PRO A 75 -0.20 6.86 -12.11
C PRO A 75 0.31 6.23 -10.81
N LYS A 76 -0.26 6.70 -9.68
CA LYS A 76 0.00 6.21 -8.35
C LYS A 76 -1.24 5.50 -7.81
N LEU A 77 -1.06 4.28 -7.34
CA LEU A 77 -2.14 3.49 -6.74
C LEU A 77 -1.85 3.33 -5.25
N ASN A 78 -2.81 3.70 -4.42
CA ASN A 78 -2.72 3.51 -2.98
C ASN A 78 -3.32 2.15 -2.61
N ARG A 79 -2.58 1.32 -1.90
CA ARG A 79 -3.04 0.00 -1.43
C ARG A 79 -2.48 -0.25 -0.03
N VAL A 80 -2.91 -1.35 0.57
CA VAL A 80 -2.51 -1.72 1.93
C VAL A 80 -2.33 -3.22 2.05
N PHE A 81 -1.43 -3.61 2.94
CA PHE A 81 -1.41 -4.93 3.55
C PHE A 81 -1.21 -4.82 5.05
N MET A 82 -1.40 -5.94 5.76
CA MET A 82 -1.15 -6.03 7.19
C MET A 82 -0.25 -7.22 7.47
N ALA A 83 0.75 -7.03 8.32
CA ALA A 83 1.64 -8.10 8.73
C ALA A 83 2.11 -7.89 10.18
N THR A 84 2.56 -8.96 10.84
CA THR A 84 3.30 -8.87 12.09
C THR A 84 4.71 -8.33 11.85
N ALA A 85 5.42 -7.95 12.92
CA ALA A 85 6.83 -7.54 12.80
C ALA A 85 7.67 -8.63 12.14
N GLY A 86 8.56 -8.24 11.22
CA GLY A 86 9.41 -9.18 10.49
C GLY A 86 9.78 -8.70 9.10
N THR A 87 10.56 -9.50 8.39
CA THR A 87 10.99 -9.21 7.02
C THR A 87 10.26 -10.11 6.04
N TYR A 88 9.67 -9.51 5.00
CA TYR A 88 8.80 -10.16 4.04
C TYR A 88 9.22 -9.89 2.61
N ASP A 89 9.07 -10.88 1.75
CA ASP A 89 9.07 -10.69 0.31
C ASP A 89 7.67 -10.24 -0.13
N VAL A 90 7.57 -9.06 -0.73
CA VAL A 90 6.31 -8.51 -1.28
C VAL A 90 6.36 -8.63 -2.79
N TYR A 91 5.38 -9.35 -3.33
CA TYR A 91 5.18 -9.52 -4.75
C TYR A 91 3.96 -8.70 -5.18
N VAL A 92 4.15 -7.90 -6.22
CA VAL A 92 3.08 -7.15 -6.87
C VAL A 92 3.06 -7.55 -8.34
N ALA A 93 1.96 -8.13 -8.78
CA ALA A 93 1.76 -8.48 -10.18
C ALA A 93 0.66 -7.61 -10.77
N PHE A 94 0.94 -7.00 -11.90
CA PHE A 94 0.03 -6.14 -12.64
C PHE A 94 -0.24 -6.74 -14.01
N ARG A 95 -1.51 -6.78 -14.41
CA ARG A 95 -1.91 -7.29 -15.72
C ARG A 95 -3.05 -6.45 -16.31
N GLU A 96 -2.83 -5.98 -17.52
CA GLU A 96 -3.86 -5.34 -18.34
C GLU A 96 -5.04 -6.29 -18.59
N ARG A 97 -6.24 -5.78 -18.49
CA ARG A 97 -7.46 -6.47 -18.89
C ARG A 97 -7.80 -6.06 -20.32
N LEU A 98 -7.56 -6.98 -21.25
CA LEU A 98 -7.91 -6.73 -22.64
C LEU A 98 -9.43 -6.71 -22.81
N PRO A 99 -9.98 -5.84 -23.69
CA PRO A 99 -11.38 -5.86 -24.06
C PRO A 99 -11.76 -7.21 -24.69
N GLU A 100 -13.03 -7.63 -24.55
CA GLU A 100 -13.53 -8.89 -25.14
C GLU A 100 -13.33 -8.96 -26.66
N LYS A 101 -13.36 -7.82 -27.33
CA LYS A 101 -13.18 -7.72 -28.79
C LYS A 101 -11.75 -7.35 -29.19
N ALA A 102 -10.77 -7.56 -28.31
CA ALA A 102 -9.38 -7.33 -28.67
C ALA A 102 -8.95 -8.26 -29.84
N PRO A 103 -8.11 -7.81 -30.77
CA PRO A 103 -7.55 -8.66 -31.81
C PRO A 103 -6.90 -9.92 -31.21
N LYS A 104 -7.04 -11.06 -31.89
CA LYS A 104 -6.56 -12.37 -31.37
C LYS A 104 -5.08 -12.42 -30.95
N ASN A 105 -4.26 -11.53 -31.54
CA ASN A 105 -2.82 -11.48 -31.26
C ASN A 105 -2.44 -10.32 -30.32
N THR A 106 -3.41 -9.65 -29.68
CA THR A 106 -3.11 -8.60 -28.71
C THR A 106 -2.52 -9.22 -27.45
N VAL A 107 -1.32 -8.74 -27.09
CA VAL A 107 -0.66 -9.18 -25.85
C VAL A 107 -0.97 -8.16 -24.76
N ALA A 108 -1.49 -8.63 -23.63
CA ALA A 108 -1.74 -7.78 -22.48
C ALA A 108 -0.42 -7.27 -21.89
N LYS A 109 -0.36 -5.99 -21.57
CA LYS A 109 0.75 -5.44 -20.79
C LYS A 109 0.76 -6.04 -19.39
N MET A 110 1.94 -6.38 -18.91
CA MET A 110 2.11 -6.94 -17.58
C MET A 110 3.43 -6.53 -16.95
N GLY A 111 3.46 -6.58 -15.62
CA GLY A 111 4.67 -6.38 -14.84
C GLY A 111 4.62 -7.15 -13.53
N VAL A 112 5.77 -7.50 -13.01
CA VAL A 112 5.92 -8.08 -11.68
C VAL A 112 7.02 -7.35 -10.96
N LEU A 113 6.72 -6.89 -9.75
CA LEU A 113 7.67 -6.36 -8.78
C LEU A 113 7.86 -7.41 -7.69
N LYS A 114 9.10 -7.69 -7.34
CA LYS A 114 9.47 -8.34 -6.09
C LYS A 114 10.33 -7.37 -5.30
N THR A 115 9.96 -7.10 -4.06
CA THR A 115 10.77 -6.29 -3.14
C THR A 115 10.73 -6.87 -1.74
N GLN A 116 11.70 -6.52 -0.91
CA GLN A 116 11.72 -6.90 0.49
C GLN A 116 11.25 -5.72 1.35
N VAL A 117 10.37 -5.99 2.30
CA VAL A 117 9.85 -5.00 3.25
C VAL A 117 10.09 -5.51 4.66
N THR A 118 10.77 -4.69 5.49
CA THR A 118 10.92 -4.96 6.91
C THR A 118 9.86 -4.19 7.68
N VAL A 119 8.93 -4.94 8.28
CA VAL A 119 7.81 -4.43 9.09
C VAL A 119 8.30 -4.24 10.52
N PRO A 120 8.24 -3.01 11.07
CA PRO A 120 8.70 -2.71 12.43
C PRO A 120 7.79 -3.33 13.48
N ASP A 121 8.35 -3.55 14.68
CA ASP A 121 7.60 -3.95 15.87
C ASP A 121 7.19 -2.70 16.67
N PHE A 122 5.90 -2.39 16.65
CA PHE A 122 5.30 -1.32 17.46
C PHE A 122 4.71 -1.81 18.79
N TYR A 123 4.85 -3.11 19.11
CA TYR A 123 4.28 -3.74 20.31
C TYR A 123 5.31 -4.04 21.39
N ASN A 124 6.57 -3.69 21.14
CA ASN A 124 7.59 -3.64 22.21
C ASN A 124 7.29 -2.46 23.17
N ALA A 125 8.02 -2.40 24.29
CA ALA A 125 7.83 -1.34 25.29
C ALA A 125 8.60 -0.03 24.97
N GLU A 126 9.26 0.04 23.83
CA GLU A 126 10.10 1.18 23.45
C GLU A 126 9.25 2.33 22.89
N LEU A 127 9.64 3.58 23.17
CA LEU A 127 9.07 4.74 22.51
C LEU A 127 9.32 4.63 21.01
N ASN A 128 8.25 4.71 20.23
CA ASN A 128 8.32 4.53 18.79
C ASN A 128 7.37 5.48 18.06
N THR A 129 7.57 5.65 16.75
CA THR A 129 6.69 6.45 15.91
C THR A 129 6.30 5.67 14.65
N SER A 130 5.12 5.98 14.12
CA SER A 130 4.80 5.58 12.74
C SER A 130 5.79 6.19 11.76
N THR A 131 5.77 5.73 10.51
CA THR A 131 6.38 6.49 9.42
C THR A 131 5.76 7.88 9.37
N ILE A 132 6.59 8.89 9.14
CA ILE A 132 6.13 10.27 8.94
C ILE A 132 5.55 10.36 7.53
N LEU A 133 4.25 10.64 7.45
CA LEU A 133 3.55 10.90 6.21
C LEU A 133 3.59 12.40 5.94
N VAL A 134 4.20 12.78 4.84
CA VAL A 134 4.16 14.14 4.31
C VAL A 134 3.15 14.17 3.17
N ALA A 135 2.14 15.03 3.30
CA ALA A 135 1.06 15.16 2.34
C ALA A 135 1.00 16.58 1.78
N ASP A 136 0.77 16.69 0.49
CA ASP A 136 0.49 17.94 -0.21
C ASP A 136 -1.02 18.23 -0.30
N THR A 137 -1.84 17.21 -0.13
CA THR A 137 -3.29 17.30 -0.23
C THR A 137 -3.97 16.66 0.97
N VAL A 138 -4.90 17.40 1.58
CA VAL A 138 -5.76 16.91 2.66
C VAL A 138 -7.21 17.11 2.26
N ASN A 139 -7.94 16.01 2.08
CA ASN A 139 -9.36 16.00 1.73
C ASN A 139 -10.19 15.76 2.98
N MET A 140 -11.21 16.61 3.23
CA MET A 140 -12.19 16.38 4.29
C MET A 140 -13.32 15.49 3.76
N LEU A 141 -13.58 14.40 4.47
CA LEU A 141 -14.66 13.47 4.12
C LEU A 141 -15.96 13.89 4.81
N THR A 142 -17.06 13.80 4.09
CA THR A 142 -18.40 14.08 4.61
C THR A 142 -19.04 12.89 5.31
N ALA A 143 -18.52 11.69 5.08
CA ALA A 143 -18.96 10.44 5.70
C ALA A 143 -17.78 9.45 5.83
N PRO A 144 -17.83 8.50 6.78
CA PRO A 144 -16.85 7.42 6.85
C PRO A 144 -16.87 6.57 5.58
N ILE A 145 -15.69 6.10 5.17
CA ILE A 145 -15.55 5.17 4.04
C ILE A 145 -15.84 3.73 4.48
N GLY A 146 -16.34 2.91 3.56
CA GLY A 146 -16.58 1.49 3.79
C GLY A 146 -15.29 0.65 3.77
N PRO A 147 -15.33 -0.60 4.28
CA PRO A 147 -14.16 -1.48 4.34
C PRO A 147 -13.50 -1.75 2.98
N GLU A 148 -14.29 -1.92 1.93
CA GLU A 148 -13.77 -2.14 0.57
C GLU A 148 -13.06 -0.90 0.04
N GLU A 149 -13.63 0.29 0.25
CA GLU A 149 -13.04 1.55 -0.15
C GLU A 149 -11.74 1.84 0.63
N ALA A 150 -11.69 1.46 1.91
CA ALA A 150 -10.49 1.63 2.75
C ALA A 150 -9.27 0.85 2.22
N ARG A 151 -9.48 -0.23 1.47
CA ARG A 151 -8.40 -1.00 0.84
C ARG A 151 -7.72 -0.23 -0.31
N GLU A 152 -8.44 0.69 -0.93
CA GLU A 152 -7.96 1.53 -2.03
C GLU A 152 -7.62 2.96 -1.59
N ARG A 153 -8.11 3.36 -0.41
CA ARG A 153 -7.87 4.67 0.21
C ARG A 153 -7.27 4.52 1.61
N PRO A 154 -6.10 3.88 1.74
CA PRO A 154 -5.54 3.51 3.05
C PRO A 154 -5.00 4.71 3.84
N PHE A 155 -4.93 5.89 3.24
CA PHE A 155 -4.49 7.13 3.89
C PHE A 155 -5.67 7.96 4.43
N VAL A 156 -6.82 7.31 4.67
CA VAL A 156 -7.95 7.93 5.36
C VAL A 156 -7.83 7.69 6.87
N PHE A 157 -7.73 8.77 7.63
CA PHE A 157 -7.62 8.77 9.09
C PHE A 157 -8.77 9.59 9.68
N GLY A 158 -9.77 8.90 10.23
CA GLY A 158 -11.00 9.54 10.70
C GLY A 158 -11.78 10.19 9.56
N ALA A 159 -11.95 11.51 9.60
CA ALA A 159 -12.64 12.29 8.57
C ALA A 159 -11.68 12.95 7.55
N GLN A 160 -10.41 12.58 7.56
CA GLN A 160 -9.40 13.19 6.69
C GLN A 160 -8.73 12.12 5.83
N GLU A 161 -8.55 12.43 4.56
CA GLU A 161 -7.68 11.69 3.66
C GLU A 161 -6.43 12.51 3.38
N LEU A 162 -5.28 11.94 3.66
CA LEU A 162 -3.97 12.54 3.48
C LEU A 162 -3.31 11.88 2.25
N LEU A 163 -3.16 12.61 1.16
CA LEU A 163 -2.49 12.05 -0.03
C LEU A 163 -0.98 12.32 0.08
N PRO A 164 -0.15 11.26 0.08
CA PRO A 164 1.30 11.41 0.13
C PRO A 164 1.81 12.29 -1.00
N ALA A 165 2.73 13.21 -0.68
CA ALA A 165 3.36 14.08 -1.65
C ALA A 165 4.13 13.25 -2.69
N PRO A 166 3.97 13.51 -4.00
CA PRO A 166 4.51 12.64 -5.04
C PRO A 166 6.04 12.67 -5.15
N ASP A 167 6.69 13.77 -4.78
CA ASP A 167 8.11 13.99 -5.00
C ASP A 167 8.83 14.67 -3.82
N MET A 168 8.10 14.96 -2.74
CA MET A 168 8.62 15.68 -1.56
C MET A 168 9.16 17.08 -1.89
N GLU A 169 8.80 17.66 -3.03
CA GLU A 169 9.17 19.01 -3.44
C GLU A 169 8.03 19.98 -3.15
N PHE A 170 8.33 21.02 -2.35
CA PHE A 170 7.36 22.03 -1.93
C PHE A 170 7.85 23.43 -2.29
N LYS A 171 6.98 24.22 -2.90
CA LYS A 171 7.22 25.66 -3.10
C LYS A 171 6.82 26.41 -1.84
N LYS A 172 7.36 27.62 -1.65
CA LYS A 172 7.07 28.45 -0.48
C LYS A 172 5.57 28.75 -0.27
N ALA A 173 4.77 28.68 -1.33
CA ALA A 173 3.32 28.92 -1.28
C ALA A 173 2.50 27.64 -1.09
N ASP A 174 3.12 26.46 -1.16
CA ASP A 174 2.42 25.20 -1.04
C ASP A 174 2.06 24.92 0.43
N GLN A 175 0.98 24.20 0.63
CA GLN A 175 0.62 23.67 1.93
C GLN A 175 1.35 22.35 2.15
N LEU A 176 2.09 22.24 3.25
CA LEU A 176 2.72 21.00 3.69
C LEU A 176 1.97 20.49 4.91
N SER A 177 1.47 19.28 4.86
CA SER A 177 0.83 18.60 5.98
C SER A 177 1.67 17.41 6.42
N VAL A 178 1.87 17.27 7.73
CA VAL A 178 2.67 16.19 8.32
C VAL A 178 1.79 15.40 9.28
N PHE A 179 1.75 14.10 9.11
CA PHE A 179 1.04 13.17 9.99
C PHE A 179 1.99 12.08 10.48
N PHE A 180 1.94 11.83 11.77
CA PHE A 180 2.60 10.69 12.40
C PHE A 180 1.90 10.34 13.72
N GLN A 181 2.12 9.15 14.20
CA GLN A 181 1.62 8.68 15.49
C GLN A 181 2.79 8.31 16.39
N VAL A 182 2.65 8.60 17.69
CA VAL A 182 3.64 8.25 18.72
C VAL A 182 3.09 7.08 19.52
N TYR A 183 3.90 6.07 19.74
CA TYR A 183 3.54 4.86 20.45
C TYR A 183 4.39 4.65 21.69
N ASN A 184 3.80 4.05 22.72
CA ASN A 184 4.47 3.65 23.96
C ASN A 184 5.15 4.85 24.66
N SER A 185 4.57 6.05 24.56
CA SER A 185 4.98 7.19 25.38
C SER A 185 4.75 6.82 26.86
N GLY A 186 5.77 6.90 27.68
CA GLY A 186 5.65 6.72 29.12
C GLY A 186 4.70 7.76 29.72
N LEU A 187 4.03 7.39 30.80
CA LEU A 187 3.32 8.36 31.64
C LEU A 187 4.35 9.03 32.57
N ASP A 188 4.21 10.33 32.77
CA ASP A 188 4.95 11.00 33.83
C ASP A 188 4.40 10.61 35.23
N ALA A 189 5.09 11.03 36.29
CA ALA A 189 4.69 10.70 37.65
C ALA A 189 3.32 11.27 38.09
N GLY A 190 2.67 12.05 37.25
CA GLY A 190 1.35 12.63 37.46
C GLY A 190 0.21 11.93 36.68
N GLY A 191 0.50 10.95 35.82
CA GLY A 191 -0.47 10.15 35.04
C GLY A 191 -0.82 10.74 33.68
#